data_5bab27a6ed780b484b3f15453203bb08
#
_entry.id   5bab27a6ed780b484b3f15453203bb08
#
_cell.length_a   1.000
_cell.length_b   1.000
_cell.length_c   1.000
_cell.angle_alpha   90.00
_cell.angle_beta   90.00
_cell.angle_gamma   90.00
#
_symmetry.space_group_name_H-M   'P 1'
#
loop_
_entity.id
_entity.type
_entity.pdbx_description
1 polymer ?
#
loop_
_entity_poly.entity_id
_entity_poly.type
_entity_poly.pdbx_seq_one_letter_code
_entity_poly.pdbx_strand_id
1 'polypeptide(L)'
;MTITVRILNPDDAAVLDRVAEDVFDEPVNARWTAEFLGDPRHHLAVAVDGEQVVGFASGVHYVHPDKPPELWVNEVGVGPPHQNQGVGRRLLQALFARGREVGCARAWVGTEVGNAVARRLYQAVGGIEDEEPFVMVSFVLGLYFP
;
A
#
# COMPACT_ATOMS: atom_id res chain seq x y z
N MET A 1 8.17 -19.09 -11.99
CA MET A 1 8.73 -17.82 -11.49
C MET A 1 8.31 -17.60 -10.06
N THR A 2 9.27 -17.25 -9.22
CA THR A 2 9.00 -17.04 -7.80
C THR A 2 8.92 -15.56 -7.50
N ILE A 3 7.77 -15.12 -6.99
CA ILE A 3 7.59 -13.75 -6.53
C ILE A 3 7.78 -13.74 -5.02
N THR A 4 8.66 -12.86 -4.54
CA THR A 4 8.86 -12.65 -3.10
C THR A 4 8.16 -11.36 -2.69
N VAL A 5 7.59 -11.36 -1.48
CA VAL A 5 6.94 -10.19 -0.89
C VAL A 5 7.66 -9.85 0.42
N ARG A 6 8.02 -8.57 0.57
CA ARG A 6 8.67 -8.10 1.80
C ARG A 6 8.36 -6.64 2.08
N ILE A 7 8.55 -6.26 3.33
CA ILE A 7 8.47 -4.86 3.76
C ILE A 7 9.85 -4.22 3.56
N LEU A 8 9.88 -3.02 2.98
CA LEU A 8 11.11 -2.27 2.79
C LEU A 8 11.51 -1.53 4.08
N ASN A 9 12.81 -1.54 4.35
CA ASN A 9 13.44 -0.78 5.41
C ASN A 9 14.03 0.52 4.86
N PRO A 10 14.44 1.49 5.71
CA PRO A 10 15.06 2.73 5.23
C PRO A 10 16.27 2.52 4.31
N ASP A 11 16.99 1.42 4.48
CA ASP A 11 18.19 1.11 3.67
C ASP A 11 17.86 0.45 2.32
N ASP A 12 16.58 0.22 2.02
CA ASP A 12 16.14 -0.53 0.84
C ASP A 12 15.71 0.35 -0.33
N ALA A 13 16.04 1.65 -0.33
CA ALA A 13 15.61 2.56 -1.39
C ALA A 13 15.97 2.07 -2.79
N ALA A 14 17.13 1.40 -2.95
CA ALA A 14 17.59 0.89 -4.23
C ALA A 14 16.68 -0.20 -4.82
N VAL A 15 15.85 -0.86 -4.02
CA VAL A 15 14.87 -1.84 -4.52
C VAL A 15 13.91 -1.17 -5.50
N LEU A 16 13.59 0.10 -5.29
CA LEU A 16 12.68 0.87 -6.15
C LEU A 16 13.34 1.45 -7.39
N ASP A 17 14.60 1.14 -7.67
CA ASP A 17 15.29 1.54 -8.90
C ASP A 17 14.78 0.74 -10.11
N ARG A 18 14.20 -0.43 -9.88
CA ARG A 18 13.68 -1.31 -10.93
C ARG A 18 12.23 -1.65 -10.65
N VAL A 19 11.34 -0.88 -11.24
CA VAL A 19 9.89 -1.03 -11.10
C VAL A 19 9.30 -1.31 -12.48
N ALA A 20 8.43 -2.32 -12.57
CA ALA A 20 7.72 -2.64 -13.79
C ALA A 20 6.73 -1.53 -14.17
N GLU A 21 6.37 -1.49 -15.45
CA GLU A 21 5.37 -0.54 -15.96
C GLU A 21 4.03 -0.71 -15.24
N ASP A 22 3.34 0.40 -15.04
CA ASP A 22 1.98 0.47 -14.50
C ASP A 22 1.83 -0.11 -13.07
N VAL A 23 2.91 -0.15 -12.30
CA VAL A 23 2.87 -0.51 -10.87
C VAL A 23 2.52 0.72 -10.04
N PHE A 24 3.25 1.82 -10.22
CA PHE A 24 2.95 3.12 -9.60
C PHE A 24 2.27 4.04 -10.59
N ASP A 25 1.46 4.98 -10.10
CA ASP A 25 0.79 5.98 -10.95
C ASP A 25 1.79 6.93 -11.61
N GLU A 26 2.85 7.28 -10.90
CA GLU A 26 3.89 8.20 -11.33
C GLU A 26 5.26 7.55 -11.24
N PRO A 27 6.28 8.04 -11.95
CA PRO A 27 7.64 7.55 -11.77
C PRO A 27 8.11 7.72 -10.32
N VAL A 28 8.79 6.70 -9.80
CA VAL A 28 9.33 6.75 -8.45
C VAL A 28 10.38 7.85 -8.35
N ASN A 29 10.29 8.67 -7.32
CA ASN A 29 11.15 9.81 -7.08
C ASN A 29 12.08 9.52 -5.89
N ALA A 30 13.37 9.69 -6.09
CA ALA A 30 14.37 9.33 -5.07
C ALA A 30 14.23 10.15 -3.78
N ARG A 31 13.91 11.44 -3.89
CA ARG A 31 13.72 12.31 -2.72
C ARG A 31 12.51 11.85 -1.89
N TRP A 32 11.39 11.61 -2.54
CA TRP A 32 10.18 11.18 -1.85
C TRP A 32 10.29 9.76 -1.33
N THR A 33 11.01 8.89 -2.02
CA THR A 33 11.32 7.54 -1.53
C THR A 33 12.12 7.61 -0.22
N ALA A 34 13.15 8.45 -0.16
CA ALA A 34 13.96 8.63 1.05
C ALA A 34 13.13 9.15 2.22
N GLU A 35 12.27 10.13 1.97
CA GLU A 35 11.37 10.67 2.99
C GLU A 35 10.37 9.61 3.46
N PHE A 36 9.78 8.87 2.53
CA PHE A 36 8.84 7.82 2.85
C PHE A 36 9.48 6.72 3.72
N LEU A 37 10.57 6.15 3.25
CA LEU A 37 11.24 5.06 3.96
C LEU A 37 11.92 5.51 5.26
N GLY A 38 12.26 6.80 5.37
CA GLY A 38 12.85 7.38 6.57
C GLY A 38 11.85 7.67 7.68
N ASP A 39 10.55 7.68 7.38
CA ASP A 39 9.52 7.91 8.37
C ASP A 39 8.98 6.56 8.88
N PRO A 40 9.14 6.26 10.17
CA PRO A 40 8.75 4.95 10.72
C PRO A 40 7.25 4.69 10.70
N ARG A 41 6.42 5.71 10.42
CA ARG A 41 4.97 5.55 10.30
C ARG A 41 4.53 5.13 8.91
N HIS A 42 5.39 5.25 7.91
CA HIS A 42 5.10 4.85 6.53
C HIS A 42 5.62 3.44 6.26
N HIS A 43 4.79 2.63 5.62
CA HIS A 43 5.08 1.22 5.38
C HIS A 43 4.88 0.88 3.91
N LEU A 44 5.82 0.13 3.36
CA LEU A 44 5.76 -0.30 1.97
C LEU A 44 6.06 -1.78 1.87
N ALA A 45 5.06 -2.55 1.43
CA ALA A 45 5.25 -3.91 1.00
C ALA A 45 5.50 -3.92 -0.50
N VAL A 46 6.48 -4.68 -0.96
CA VAL A 46 6.75 -4.85 -2.39
C VAL A 46 6.73 -6.33 -2.76
N ALA A 47 6.27 -6.59 -3.96
CA ALA A 47 6.38 -7.89 -4.61
C ALA A 47 7.47 -7.79 -5.67
N VAL A 48 8.44 -8.70 -5.60
CA VAL A 48 9.61 -8.67 -6.47
C VAL A 48 9.70 -9.97 -7.25
N ASP A 49 9.83 -9.83 -8.56
CA ASP A 49 10.11 -10.92 -9.49
C ASP A 49 11.53 -10.73 -10.00
N GLY A 50 12.45 -11.61 -9.56
CA GLY A 50 13.86 -11.39 -9.77
C GLY A 50 14.34 -10.15 -9.03
N GLU A 51 14.72 -9.12 -9.78
CA GLU A 51 15.13 -7.82 -9.22
C GLU A 51 14.12 -6.71 -9.51
N GLN A 52 12.99 -7.03 -10.15
CA GLN A 52 12.01 -6.06 -10.57
C GLN A 52 10.82 -6.04 -9.63
N VAL A 53 10.44 -4.86 -9.16
CA VAL A 53 9.22 -4.65 -8.40
C VAL A 53 8.02 -4.76 -9.35
N VAL A 54 7.13 -5.69 -9.07
CA VAL A 54 5.95 -5.97 -9.90
C VAL A 54 4.65 -5.65 -9.19
N GLY A 55 4.72 -5.25 -7.93
CA GLY A 55 3.56 -4.83 -7.16
C GLY A 55 3.98 -4.19 -5.84
N PHE A 56 3.06 -3.45 -5.24
CA PHE A 56 3.27 -2.83 -3.94
C PHE A 56 1.98 -2.62 -3.18
N ALA A 57 2.08 -2.47 -1.87
CA ALA A 57 1.03 -1.91 -1.04
C ALA A 57 1.66 -0.93 -0.06
N SER A 58 1.11 0.27 0.01
CA SER A 58 1.60 1.31 0.91
C SER A 58 0.56 1.65 1.96
N GLY A 59 1.04 2.03 3.13
CA GLY A 59 0.19 2.45 4.22
C GLY A 59 0.92 3.34 5.20
N VAL A 60 0.13 4.00 6.03
CA VAL A 60 0.62 4.84 7.11
C VAL A 60 -0.11 4.48 8.37
N HIS A 61 0.60 4.28 9.48
CA HIS A 61 -0.08 4.22 10.78
C HIS A 61 -0.09 5.60 11.39
N TYR A 62 -1.26 6.03 11.79
CA TYR A 62 -1.43 7.32 12.45
C TYR A 62 -1.85 7.09 13.88
N VAL A 63 -1.42 8.02 14.74
CA VAL A 63 -1.65 7.93 16.16
C VAL A 63 -2.80 8.86 16.56
N HIS A 64 -3.45 8.52 17.66
CA HIS A 64 -4.55 9.28 18.22
C HIS A 64 -4.20 9.66 19.66
N PRO A 65 -4.73 10.77 20.17
CA PRO A 65 -4.55 11.07 21.59
C PRO A 65 -5.40 10.17 22.50
N ASP A 66 -6.41 9.48 21.98
CA ASP A 66 -7.45 8.81 22.75
C ASP A 66 -7.61 7.31 22.46
N LYS A 67 -6.87 6.77 21.50
CA LYS A 67 -6.98 5.35 21.13
C LYS A 67 -5.72 4.83 20.46
N PRO A 68 -5.55 3.50 20.33
CA PRO A 68 -4.40 2.92 19.67
C PRO A 68 -4.23 3.38 18.23
N PRO A 69 -3.03 3.27 17.67
CA PRO A 69 -2.80 3.61 16.27
C PRO A 69 -3.61 2.74 15.33
N GLU A 70 -3.92 3.30 14.18
CA GLU A 70 -4.64 2.61 13.11
C GLU A 70 -3.81 2.69 11.82
N LEU A 71 -3.94 1.66 10.97
CA LEU A 71 -3.24 1.60 9.69
C LEU A 71 -4.20 2.05 8.59
N TRP A 72 -3.81 3.08 7.84
CA TRP A 72 -4.49 3.45 6.61
C TRP A 72 -3.76 2.86 5.42
N VAL A 73 -4.41 1.96 4.69
CA VAL A 73 -3.87 1.46 3.42
C VAL A 73 -4.11 2.53 2.36
N ASN A 74 -3.02 3.05 1.81
CA ASN A 74 -3.11 4.17 0.89
C ASN A 74 -3.27 3.72 -0.55
N GLU A 75 -2.37 2.83 -1.01
CA GLU A 75 -2.39 2.35 -2.39
C GLU A 75 -2.04 0.86 -2.44
N VAL A 76 -2.64 0.17 -3.41
CA VAL A 76 -2.25 -1.19 -3.79
C VAL A 76 -2.17 -1.23 -5.31
N GLY A 77 -1.02 -1.60 -5.84
CA GLY A 77 -0.81 -1.71 -7.28
C GLY A 77 -0.10 -3.00 -7.64
N VAL A 78 -0.59 -3.67 -8.69
CA VAL A 78 0.06 -4.85 -9.24
C VAL A 78 0.17 -4.64 -10.75
N GLY A 79 1.37 -4.81 -11.30
CA GLY A 79 1.59 -4.68 -12.73
C GLY A 79 0.71 -5.65 -13.52
N PRO A 80 0.18 -5.23 -14.70
CA PRO A 80 -0.79 -6.02 -15.46
C PRO A 80 -0.39 -7.48 -15.70
N PRO A 81 0.87 -7.81 -16.04
CA PRO A 81 1.25 -9.22 -16.26
C PRO A 81 1.16 -10.10 -15.00
N HIS A 82 1.08 -9.49 -13.82
CA HIS A 82 1.11 -10.19 -12.53
C HIS A 82 -0.21 -10.14 -11.78
N GLN A 83 -1.25 -9.55 -12.38
CA GLN A 83 -2.59 -9.50 -11.79
C GLN A 83 -3.26 -10.87 -11.81
N ASN A 84 -4.24 -11.05 -10.94
CA ASN A 84 -5.02 -12.29 -10.79
C ASN A 84 -4.18 -13.51 -10.40
N GLN A 85 -3.08 -13.32 -9.71
CA GLN A 85 -2.16 -14.37 -9.25
C GLN A 85 -1.96 -14.35 -7.73
N GLY A 86 -2.81 -13.64 -7.01
CA GLY A 86 -2.73 -13.55 -5.56
C GLY A 86 -1.66 -12.59 -5.02
N VAL A 87 -1.02 -11.80 -5.88
CA VAL A 87 0.04 -10.87 -5.47
C VAL A 87 -0.49 -9.78 -4.55
N GLY A 88 -1.61 -9.14 -4.93
CA GLY A 88 -2.25 -8.11 -4.12
C GLY A 88 -2.63 -8.62 -2.72
N ARG A 89 -3.13 -9.83 -2.64
CA ARG A 89 -3.46 -10.48 -1.37
C ARG A 89 -2.24 -10.66 -0.49
N ARG A 90 -1.13 -11.15 -1.05
CA ARG A 90 0.12 -11.34 -0.31
C ARG A 90 0.70 -10.01 0.16
N LEU A 91 0.61 -8.98 -0.66
CA LEU A 91 1.05 -7.62 -0.32
C LEU A 91 0.27 -7.06 0.88
N LEU A 92 -1.06 -7.19 0.85
CA LEU A 92 -1.90 -6.74 1.95
C LEU A 92 -1.65 -7.53 3.23
N GLN A 93 -1.46 -8.83 3.13
CA GLN A 93 -1.15 -9.66 4.29
C GLN A 93 0.18 -9.23 4.94
N ALA A 94 1.19 -8.91 4.14
CA ALA A 94 2.47 -8.42 4.65
C ALA A 94 2.30 -7.04 5.32
N LEU A 95 1.53 -6.15 4.70
CA LEU A 95 1.27 -4.82 5.25
C LEU A 95 0.51 -4.91 6.57
N PHE A 96 -0.49 -5.78 6.67
CA PHE A 96 -1.26 -5.98 7.91
C PHE A 96 -0.38 -6.57 9.02
N ALA A 97 0.51 -7.52 8.69
CA ALA A 97 1.46 -8.05 9.65
C ALA A 97 2.35 -6.93 10.22
N ARG A 98 2.81 -6.03 9.36
CA ARG A 98 3.57 -4.86 9.78
C ARG A 98 2.73 -3.93 10.66
N GLY A 99 1.47 -3.68 10.30
CA GLY A 99 0.56 -2.90 11.12
C GLY A 99 0.42 -3.45 12.52
N ARG A 100 0.28 -4.77 12.66
CA ARG A 100 0.21 -5.43 13.97
C ARG A 100 1.50 -5.25 14.78
N GLU A 101 2.65 -5.35 14.14
CA GLU A 101 3.95 -5.16 14.79
C GLU A 101 4.08 -3.76 15.41
N VAL A 102 3.52 -2.73 14.77
CA VAL A 102 3.57 -1.36 15.28
C VAL A 102 2.39 -1.01 16.17
N GLY A 103 1.56 -1.98 16.55
CA GLY A 103 0.51 -1.81 17.54
C GLY A 103 -0.85 -1.44 16.99
N CYS A 104 -1.05 -1.52 15.68
CA CYS A 104 -2.37 -1.25 15.08
C CYS A 104 -3.33 -2.41 15.35
N ALA A 105 -4.52 -2.08 15.86
CA ALA A 105 -5.59 -3.05 16.04
C ALA A 105 -6.56 -3.05 14.85
N ARG A 106 -6.46 -2.06 13.96
CA ARG A 106 -7.40 -1.86 12.88
C ARG A 106 -6.69 -1.29 11.66
N ALA A 107 -7.17 -1.68 10.48
CA ALA A 107 -6.74 -1.10 9.22
C ALA A 107 -7.95 -0.63 8.42
N TRP A 108 -7.74 0.39 7.63
CA TRP A 108 -8.74 0.99 6.75
C TRP A 108 -8.23 1.02 5.33
N VAL A 109 -9.12 0.86 4.37
CA VAL A 109 -8.86 1.15 2.97
C VAL A 109 -10.13 1.71 2.35
N GLY A 110 -9.98 2.69 1.48
CA GLY A 110 -11.08 3.22 0.70
C GLY A 110 -10.96 2.81 -0.76
N THR A 111 -12.09 2.56 -1.41
CA THR A 111 -12.15 2.32 -2.84
C THR A 111 -13.49 2.78 -3.37
N GLU A 112 -13.59 2.95 -4.68
CA GLU A 112 -14.84 3.34 -5.33
C GLU A 112 -15.82 2.18 -5.33
N VAL A 113 -17.11 2.49 -5.20
CA VAL A 113 -18.18 1.48 -5.18
C VAL A 113 -18.13 0.59 -6.44
N GLY A 114 -17.79 1.17 -7.59
CA GLY A 114 -17.71 0.46 -8.87
C GLY A 114 -16.44 -0.38 -9.05
N ASN A 115 -15.47 -0.28 -8.16
CA ASN A 115 -14.21 -1.02 -8.29
C ASN A 115 -14.37 -2.45 -7.76
N ALA A 116 -14.98 -3.29 -8.57
CA ALA A 116 -15.28 -4.68 -8.18
C ALA A 116 -14.01 -5.50 -7.90
N VAL A 117 -12.93 -5.24 -8.64
CA VAL A 117 -11.66 -5.96 -8.47
C VAL A 117 -11.06 -5.69 -7.09
N ALA A 118 -10.96 -4.40 -6.71
CA ALA A 118 -10.43 -4.00 -5.41
C ALA A 118 -11.33 -4.52 -4.27
N ARG A 119 -12.65 -4.39 -4.42
CA ARG A 119 -13.59 -4.86 -3.39
C ARG A 119 -13.46 -6.37 -3.15
N ARG A 120 -13.32 -7.17 -4.21
CA ARG A 120 -13.08 -8.61 -4.06
C ARG A 120 -11.75 -8.91 -3.37
N LEU A 121 -10.69 -8.17 -3.72
CA LEU A 121 -9.39 -8.32 -3.07
C LEU A 121 -9.49 -8.07 -1.57
N TYR A 122 -10.14 -6.97 -1.17
CA TYR A 122 -10.25 -6.60 0.24
C TYR A 122 -11.09 -7.61 1.01
N GLN A 123 -12.17 -8.11 0.44
CA GLN A 123 -12.97 -9.19 1.04
C GLN A 123 -12.15 -10.47 1.20
N ALA A 124 -11.32 -10.81 0.21
CA ALA A 124 -10.49 -12.00 0.25
C ALA A 124 -9.45 -12.00 1.38
N VAL A 125 -9.04 -10.81 1.86
CA VAL A 125 -8.12 -10.68 3.00
C VAL A 125 -8.85 -10.40 4.31
N GLY A 126 -10.17 -10.58 4.35
CA GLY A 126 -10.97 -10.48 5.57
C GLY A 126 -11.60 -9.11 5.81
N GLY A 127 -11.59 -8.24 4.82
CA GLY A 127 -12.21 -6.91 4.93
C GLY A 127 -13.73 -6.98 5.02
N ILE A 128 -14.31 -6.07 5.79
CA ILE A 128 -15.76 -5.91 5.96
C ILE A 128 -16.10 -4.50 5.54
N GLU A 129 -16.97 -4.36 4.54
CA GLU A 129 -17.42 -3.05 4.08
C GLU A 129 -18.37 -2.42 5.11
N ASP A 130 -18.26 -1.11 5.29
CA ASP A 130 -19.16 -0.37 6.17
C ASP A 130 -20.60 -0.45 5.66
N GLU A 131 -21.54 -0.59 6.58
CA GLU A 131 -22.97 -0.65 6.23
C GLU A 131 -23.48 0.68 5.73
N GLU A 132 -22.98 1.80 6.28
CA GLU A 132 -23.37 3.14 5.87
C GLU A 132 -22.35 3.70 4.89
N PRO A 133 -22.78 4.15 3.71
CA PRO A 133 -21.88 4.79 2.77
C PRO A 133 -21.35 6.12 3.30
N PHE A 134 -20.13 6.46 2.91
CA PHE A 134 -19.54 7.76 3.21
C PHE A 134 -19.05 8.41 1.93
N VAL A 135 -18.74 9.69 1.99
CA VAL A 135 -18.16 10.43 0.87
C VAL A 135 -16.74 10.82 1.19
N MET A 136 -15.89 10.79 0.17
CA MET A 136 -14.54 11.33 0.26
C MET A 136 -14.57 12.77 -0.25
N VAL A 137 -14.06 13.70 0.54
CA VAL A 137 -14.01 15.12 0.18
C VAL A 137 -12.55 15.54 0.12
N SER A 138 -12.14 16.11 -1.01
CA SER A 138 -10.77 16.58 -1.18
C SER A 138 -10.73 18.11 -1.15
N PHE A 139 -9.58 18.64 -0.72
CA PHE A 139 -9.32 20.07 -0.65
C PHE A 139 -7.99 20.35 -1.32
N VAL A 140 -7.95 21.40 -2.14
CA VAL A 140 -6.72 21.87 -2.76
C VAL A 140 -6.00 22.79 -1.77
N LEU A 141 -4.83 22.37 -1.29
CA LEU A 141 -4.04 23.15 -0.34
C LEU A 141 -2.86 23.88 -0.99
N GLY A 142 -2.51 23.49 -2.21
CA GLY A 142 -1.42 24.07 -2.95
C GLY A 142 -1.31 23.51 -4.35
N LEU A 143 -0.26 23.90 -5.07
CA LEU A 143 -0.02 23.40 -6.42
C LEU A 143 0.75 22.07 -6.36
N TYR A 144 0.31 21.12 -7.18
CA TYR A 144 0.98 19.84 -7.38
C TYR A 144 1.24 19.63 -8.87
N PHE A 145 2.49 19.35 -9.19
CA PHE A 145 2.92 19.03 -10.55
C PHE A 145 3.63 17.67 -10.50
N PRO A 146 3.02 16.63 -11.07
CA PRO A 146 3.62 15.31 -11.15
C PRO A 146 4.87 15.27 -12.03
#